data_e1bd64407e32f2359181be03d429bafc
#
_entry.id   e1bd64407e32f2359181be03d429bafc
#
_cell.length_a   1.000
_cell.length_b   1.000
_cell.length_c   1.000
_cell.angle_alpha   90.00
_cell.angle_beta   90.00
_cell.angle_gamma   90.00
#
_symmetry.space_group_name_H-M   'P 1'
#
loop_
_entity.id
_entity.type
_entity.pdbx_description
1 polymer ?
#
loop_
_entity_poly.entity_id
_entity_poly.type
_entity_poly.pdbx_seq_one_letter_code
_entity_poly.pdbx_strand_id
1 'polypeptide(L)'
;MAKAPRTRETQEPVAKAKGRGPRKRHSVYVVYLRNPKGDGKAGYYVGMTGLSPEQRLNNHLRGIKAARVVTKFGVRLVPTLYEHLNPLTYQDAVRLEVELAESLRKRGFQVFGGH
;
A
#
# COMPACT_ATOMS: atom_id res chain seq x y z
N MET A 1 -38.00 -3.17 -21.41
CA MET A 1 -38.10 -2.99 -21.50
C MET A 1 -37.57 -2.74 -21.42
N ALA A 2 -37.33 -2.84 -21.38
CA ALA A 2 -37.17 -2.58 -21.35
C ALA A 2 -36.44 -2.20 -21.11
N LYS A 3 -36.29 -2.38 -20.96
CA LYS A 3 -36.03 -2.17 -20.67
C LYS A 3 -35.32 -1.93 -20.35
N ALA A 4 -35.29 -2.03 -20.17
CA ALA A 4 -34.94 -1.75 -19.84
C ALA A 4 -34.13 -1.59 -19.39
N PRO A 5 -34.14 -1.71 -19.19
CA PRO A 5 -33.76 -1.50 -18.73
C PRO A 5 -32.89 -1.50 -18.33
N ARG A 6 -32.92 -1.68 -18.33
CA ARG A 6 -32.70 -1.59 -18.14
C ARG A 6 -31.87 -1.51 -17.87
N THR A 7 -31.81 -1.45 -17.82
CA THR A 7 -31.52 -1.18 -17.69
C THR A 7 -30.67 -1.10 -17.46
N ARG A 8 -30.67 -1.35 -17.46
CA ARG A 8 -30.44 -1.15 -17.41
C ARG A 8 -29.62 -1.05 -17.19
N GLU A 9 -29.53 -1.00 -17.17
CA GLU A 9 -29.34 -0.72 -17.17
C GLU A 9 -28.51 -0.48 -16.98
N THR A 10 -28.52 -0.68 -17.04
CA THR A 10 -28.22 -0.23 -17.04
C THR A 10 -27.36 0.03 -16.80
N GLN A 11 -27.28 -0.09 -16.63
CA GLN A 11 -27.00 0.35 -16.61
C GLN A 11 -26.06 0.61 -16.33
N GLU A 12 -25.92 0.54 -16.20
CA GLU A 12 -25.48 1.08 -16.08
C GLU A 12 -24.50 1.36 -15.84
N PRO A 13 -24.53 1.30 -15.97
CA PRO A 13 -23.83 1.85 -15.80
C PRO A 13 -23.03 2.12 -15.56
N VAL A 14 -23.07 2.14 -15.49
CA VAL A 14 -22.67 2.72 -15.48
C VAL A 14 -21.95 3.07 -15.20
N ALA A 15 -21.91 2.94 -15.15
CA ALA A 15 -21.60 3.53 -15.04
C ALA A 15 -20.99 3.81 -14.77
N LYS A 16 -21.05 3.73 -14.54
CA LYS A 16 -20.84 4.24 -14.39
C LYS A 16 -20.15 4.61 -14.31
N ALA A 17 -20.02 4.49 -14.31
CA ALA A 17 -19.72 4.93 -14.30
C ALA A 17 -19.33 5.37 -14.10
N LYS A 18 -19.40 5.34 -14.30
CA LYS A 18 -19.09 5.93 -14.04
C LYS A 18 -18.79 6.36 -13.28
N GLY A 19 -18.63 6.24 -13.04
CA GLY A 19 -18.48 6.71 -12.26
C GLY A 19 -18.25 6.81 -11.52
N ARG A 20 -18.40 6.70 -11.46
CA ARG A 20 -18.13 6.69 -10.55
C ARG A 20 -17.41 6.68 -9.25
N GLY A 21 -17.16 6.06 -8.35
CA GLY A 21 -16.45 6.28 -7.13
C GLY A 21 -14.94 6.40 -7.33
N PRO A 22 -14.16 6.66 -6.27
CA PRO A 22 -12.71 6.78 -6.37
C PRO A 22 -12.09 5.51 -6.93
N ARG A 23 -11.08 5.66 -7.76
CA ARG A 23 -10.38 4.54 -8.34
C ARG A 23 -9.41 3.93 -7.34
N LYS A 24 -9.28 2.61 -7.41
CA LYS A 24 -8.35 1.85 -6.58
C LYS A 24 -7.02 1.73 -7.29
N ARG A 25 -6.20 2.76 -7.14
CA ARG A 25 -4.90 2.86 -7.82
C ARG A 25 -3.74 2.93 -6.85
N HIS A 26 -4.01 2.72 -5.57
CA HIS A 26 -2.99 2.82 -4.54
C HIS A 26 -2.79 1.49 -3.86
N SER A 27 -1.63 1.35 -3.27
CA SER A 27 -1.25 0.14 -2.54
C SER A 27 -0.52 0.54 -1.27
N VAL A 28 -0.76 -0.22 -0.20
CA VAL A 28 0.13 -0.22 0.95
C VAL A 28 1.16 -1.31 0.73
N TYR A 29 2.32 -1.17 1.37
CA TYR A 29 3.39 -2.16 1.24
C TYR A 29 4.25 -2.16 2.49
N VAL A 30 4.98 -3.26 2.67
CA VAL A 30 5.91 -3.43 3.78
C VAL A 30 7.24 -3.91 3.22
N VAL A 31 8.33 -3.26 3.67
CA VAL A 31 9.70 -3.64 3.30
C VAL A 31 10.38 -4.23 4.52
N TYR A 32 11.02 -5.36 4.35
CA TYR A 32 11.87 -5.95 5.38
C TYR A 32 13.19 -5.14 5.45
N LEU A 33 13.55 -4.73 6.66
CA LEU A 33 14.77 -3.96 6.92
C LEU A 33 15.75 -4.80 7.72
N ARG A 34 17.00 -4.81 7.28
CA ARG A 34 18.05 -5.57 7.98
C ARG A 34 18.73 -4.66 8.99
N ASN A 35 18.57 -4.98 10.27
CA ASN A 35 19.30 -4.33 11.37
C ASN A 35 19.25 -2.80 11.31
N PRO A 36 18.06 -2.19 11.18
CA PRO A 36 17.98 -0.74 10.92
C PRO A 36 18.48 0.13 12.08
N LYS A 37 18.48 -0.39 13.30
CA LYS A 37 18.94 0.34 14.48
C LYS A 37 20.31 -0.11 14.99
N GLY A 38 20.92 -1.08 14.32
CA GLY A 38 22.21 -1.61 14.76
C GLY A 38 22.15 -2.50 16.01
N ASP A 39 20.95 -2.94 16.38
CA ASP A 39 20.74 -3.79 17.58
C ASP A 39 20.62 -5.28 17.25
N GLY A 40 20.87 -5.63 16.00
CA GLY A 40 20.78 -7.00 15.53
C GLY A 40 19.36 -7.46 15.20
N LYS A 41 18.37 -6.60 15.37
CA LYS A 41 16.98 -6.95 15.11
C LYS A 41 16.51 -6.41 13.75
N ALA A 42 15.66 -7.19 13.09
CA ALA A 42 15.02 -6.78 11.87
C ALA A 42 13.96 -5.70 12.14
N GLY A 43 13.60 -4.96 11.10
CA GLY A 43 12.51 -3.99 11.16
C GLY A 43 11.66 -4.06 9.92
N TYR A 44 10.58 -3.30 9.93
CA TYR A 44 9.69 -3.16 8.77
C TYR A 44 9.49 -1.68 8.48
N TYR A 45 9.42 -1.36 7.21
CA TYR A 45 8.99 -0.05 6.76
C TYR A 45 7.61 -0.20 6.13
N VAL A 46 6.64 0.59 6.58
CA VAL A 46 5.28 0.58 6.03
C VAL A 46 5.07 1.85 5.25
N GLY A 47 4.59 1.73 4.02
CA GLY A 47 4.32 2.88 3.17
C GLY A 47 3.11 2.66 2.30
N MET A 48 2.78 3.69 1.52
CA MET A 48 1.75 3.61 0.50
C MET A 48 2.28 4.24 -0.78
N THR A 49 1.71 3.84 -1.92
CA THR A 49 2.20 4.32 -3.21
C THR A 49 1.08 4.26 -4.25
N GLY A 50 1.17 5.16 -5.25
CA GLY A 50 0.37 5.07 -6.47
C GLY A 50 1.02 4.23 -7.55
N LEU A 51 2.24 3.74 -7.30
CA LEU A 51 2.95 2.80 -8.15
C LEU A 51 2.69 1.39 -7.66
N SER A 52 3.22 0.38 -8.34
CA SER A 52 3.25 -0.95 -7.74
C SER A 52 4.24 -0.95 -6.57
N PRO A 53 4.02 -1.81 -5.56
CA PRO A 53 5.00 -1.93 -4.47
C PRO A 53 6.41 -2.23 -4.98
N GLU A 54 6.53 -3.06 -6.02
CA GLU A 54 7.82 -3.43 -6.61
C GLU A 54 8.53 -2.21 -7.20
N GLN A 55 7.80 -1.38 -7.95
CA GLN A 55 8.37 -0.16 -8.52
C GLN A 55 8.78 0.82 -7.41
N ARG A 56 7.93 0.93 -6.38
CA ARG A 56 8.23 1.84 -5.27
C ARG A 56 9.46 1.39 -4.49
N LEU A 57 9.58 0.08 -4.22
CA LEU A 57 10.78 -0.44 -3.57
C LEU A 57 12.02 -0.15 -4.41
N ASN A 58 11.94 -0.38 -5.71
CA ASN A 58 13.06 -0.11 -6.60
C ASN A 58 13.49 1.37 -6.51
N ASN A 59 12.52 2.28 -6.49
CA ASN A 59 12.81 3.71 -6.31
C ASN A 59 13.47 4.00 -4.98
N HIS A 60 13.00 3.38 -3.89
CA HIS A 60 13.62 3.54 -2.58
C HIS A 60 15.08 3.09 -2.59
N LEU A 61 15.33 1.92 -3.18
CA LEU A 61 16.70 1.37 -3.20
C LEU A 61 17.63 2.21 -4.06
N ARG A 62 17.09 2.90 -5.07
CA ARG A 62 17.87 3.79 -5.94
C ARG A 62 17.94 5.22 -5.39
N GLY A 63 17.32 5.49 -4.26
CA GLY A 63 17.35 6.81 -3.63
C GLY A 63 16.42 7.83 -4.27
N ILE A 64 15.44 7.40 -5.08
CA ILE A 64 14.53 8.31 -5.79
C ILE A 64 13.33 8.59 -4.86
N LYS A 65 13.23 9.84 -4.36
CA LYS A 65 12.18 10.25 -3.42
C LYS A 65 12.03 9.22 -2.31
N ALA A 66 13.15 8.78 -1.77
CA ALA A 66 13.21 7.58 -0.96
C ALA A 66 13.16 7.86 0.52
N ALA A 67 12.59 6.92 1.28
CA ALA A 67 12.79 6.87 2.72
C ALA A 67 14.22 6.36 2.95
N ARG A 68 14.98 7.12 3.72
CA ARG A 68 16.41 6.85 3.92
C ARG A 68 16.65 5.48 4.55
N VAL A 69 15.78 5.09 5.51
CA VAL A 69 15.90 3.80 6.18
C VAL A 69 15.76 2.64 5.18
N VAL A 70 14.92 2.81 4.15
CA VAL A 70 14.77 1.77 3.13
C VAL A 70 15.97 1.75 2.20
N THR A 71 16.48 2.92 1.80
CA THR A 71 17.67 2.98 0.95
C THR A 71 18.84 2.28 1.61
N LYS A 72 19.01 2.46 2.92
CA LYS A 72 20.15 1.91 3.66
C LYS A 72 19.96 0.45 4.08
N PHE A 73 18.77 0.07 4.49
CA PHE A 73 18.54 -1.21 5.17
C PHE A 73 17.51 -2.09 4.49
N GLY A 74 16.83 -1.58 3.43
CA GLY A 74 15.80 -2.34 2.75
C GLY A 74 16.35 -3.55 2.04
N VAL A 75 15.67 -4.69 2.18
CA VAL A 75 16.08 -5.94 1.56
C VAL A 75 15.05 -6.41 0.55
N ARG A 76 13.79 -6.49 0.94
CA ARG A 76 12.73 -7.02 0.08
C ARG A 76 11.35 -6.64 0.61
N LEU A 77 10.35 -6.77 -0.24
CA LEU A 77 8.96 -6.66 0.16
C LEU A 77 8.53 -7.88 0.95
N VAL A 78 7.48 -7.70 1.78
CA VAL A 78 6.88 -8.79 2.55
C VAL A 78 5.40 -8.88 2.16
N PRO A 79 5.07 -9.43 0.97
CA PRO A 79 3.71 -9.37 0.43
C PRO A 79 2.65 -10.03 1.33
N THR A 80 3.02 -11.05 2.08
CA THR A 80 2.07 -11.73 2.96
C THR A 80 1.43 -10.80 3.97
N LEU A 81 2.07 -9.68 4.27
CA LEU A 81 1.54 -8.72 5.26
C LEU A 81 0.55 -7.73 4.65
N TYR A 82 0.48 -7.59 3.33
CA TYR A 82 -0.32 -6.50 2.74
C TYR A 82 -1.01 -6.83 1.42
N GLU A 83 -0.62 -7.89 0.71
CA GLU A 83 -1.13 -8.08 -0.66
C GLU A 83 -2.65 -8.24 -0.69
N HIS A 84 -3.23 -8.83 0.35
CA HIS A 84 -4.66 -9.03 0.45
C HIS A 84 -5.45 -7.72 0.63
N LEU A 85 -4.77 -6.63 0.96
CA LEU A 85 -5.41 -5.33 1.15
C LEU A 85 -5.54 -4.55 -0.15
N ASN A 86 -4.64 -4.78 -1.09
CA ASN A 86 -4.52 -3.99 -2.32
C ASN A 86 -5.39 -4.59 -3.44
N PRO A 87 -5.80 -3.78 -4.44
CA PRO A 87 -5.58 -2.34 -4.57
C PRO A 87 -6.55 -1.53 -3.72
N LEU A 88 -6.22 -0.26 -3.50
CA LEU A 88 -6.96 0.61 -2.59
C LEU A 88 -7.25 1.97 -3.23
N THR A 89 -8.29 2.65 -2.74
CA THR A 89 -8.44 4.07 -3.00
C THR A 89 -7.35 4.82 -2.24
N TYR A 90 -7.12 6.07 -2.63
CA TYR A 90 -6.13 6.89 -1.93
C TYR A 90 -6.48 7.01 -0.42
N GLN A 91 -7.74 7.31 -0.11
CA GLN A 91 -8.17 7.48 1.29
C GLN A 91 -7.98 6.19 2.09
N ASP A 92 -8.35 5.06 1.50
CA ASP A 92 -8.17 3.78 2.19
C ASP A 92 -6.69 3.45 2.39
N ALA A 93 -5.85 3.78 1.41
CA ALA A 93 -4.41 3.55 1.52
C ALA A 93 -3.81 4.38 2.66
N VAL A 94 -4.22 5.66 2.77
CA VAL A 94 -3.75 6.53 3.86
C VAL A 94 -4.12 5.94 5.21
N ARG A 95 -5.36 5.48 5.36
CA ARG A 95 -5.85 4.91 6.61
C ARG A 95 -5.16 3.59 6.94
N LEU A 96 -5.07 2.71 5.94
CA LEU A 96 -4.51 1.37 6.15
C LEU A 96 -3.01 1.38 6.36
N GLU A 97 -2.31 2.35 5.81
CA GLU A 97 -0.88 2.52 6.09
C GLU A 97 -0.64 2.70 7.58
N VAL A 98 -1.42 3.57 8.21
CA VAL A 98 -1.31 3.83 9.65
C VAL A 98 -1.72 2.59 10.45
N GLU A 99 -2.86 1.99 10.10
CA GLU A 99 -3.37 0.83 10.83
C GLU A 99 -2.43 -0.36 10.76
N LEU A 100 -1.86 -0.61 9.58
CA LEU A 100 -0.93 -1.70 9.39
C LEU A 100 0.33 -1.49 10.22
N ALA A 101 0.88 -0.28 10.21
CA ALA A 101 2.06 0.04 11.01
C ALA A 101 1.79 -0.15 12.49
N GLU A 102 0.64 0.32 12.98
CA GLU A 102 0.27 0.17 14.39
C GLU A 102 0.08 -1.30 14.77
N SER A 103 -0.54 -2.07 13.89
CA SER A 103 -0.74 -3.50 14.12
C SER A 103 0.60 -4.21 14.28
N LEU A 104 1.56 -3.90 13.42
CA LEU A 104 2.88 -4.51 13.50
C LEU A 104 3.63 -4.09 14.77
N ARG A 105 3.50 -2.81 15.16
CA ARG A 105 4.12 -2.33 16.42
C ARG A 105 3.55 -3.06 17.63
N LYS A 106 2.23 -3.26 17.64
CA LYS A 106 1.58 -3.99 18.76
C LYS A 106 2.06 -5.44 18.85
N ARG A 107 2.49 -5.99 17.73
CA ARG A 107 3.05 -7.35 17.70
C ARG A 107 4.52 -7.40 18.11
N GLY A 108 5.10 -6.26 18.46
CA GLY A 108 6.48 -6.19 18.96
C GLY A 108 7.54 -5.93 17.92
N PHE A 109 7.16 -5.64 16.67
CA PHE A 109 8.15 -5.38 15.62
C PHE A 109 8.62 -3.93 15.66
N GLN A 110 9.86 -3.71 15.21
CA GLN A 110 10.36 -2.36 14.93
C GLN A 110 9.73 -1.91 13.62
N VAL A 111 9.02 -0.78 13.64
CA VAL A 111 8.30 -0.31 12.46
C VAL A 111 8.67 1.15 12.19
N PHE A 112 9.00 1.43 10.94
CA PHE A 112 9.28 2.76 10.42
C PHE A 112 8.20 3.13 9.40
N GLY A 113 7.99 4.43 9.17
CA GLY A 113 6.95 4.87 8.27
C GLY A 113 5.56 4.73 8.90
N GLY A 114 4.54 4.59 8.03
CA GLY A 114 3.18 4.34 8.54
C GLY A 114 2.48 5.59 9.04
N HIS A 115 2.71 6.75 8.39
CA HIS A 115 2.07 7.99 8.82
C HIS A 115 1.17 8.62 7.77
#